data_8d1780b6206541904217b149b9bf5f13
#
_entry.id   8d1780b6206541904217b149b9bf5f13
#
_cell.length_a   1.000
_cell.length_b   1.000
_cell.length_c   1.000
_cell.angle_alpha   90.00
_cell.angle_beta   90.00
_cell.angle_gamma   90.00
#
_symmetry.space_group_name_H-M   'P 1'
#
loop_
_entity.id
_entity.type
_entity.pdbx_description
1 polymer ?
#
loop_
_entity_poly.entity_id
_entity_poly.type
_entity_poly.pdbx_seq_one_letter_code
_entity_poly.pdbx_strand_id
1 'polypeptide(L)'
;GQMIFRDCNQGAIFNKKVLLLVASITTGDTIRRSLEAIKYYGGEVNGISAIFSAVDEVDGIKVYSIFRKKDLPDYQSYNTNECPLCRTGQKLDAIVNGYGYMKI
;
A
#
# COMPACT_ATOMS: atom_id res chain seq x y z
N GLY A 1 4.67 8.39 8.76
CA GLY A 1 6.11 8.24 8.62
C GLY A 1 6.59 8.51 7.20
N GLN A 2 7.84 8.84 7.09
CA GLN A 2 8.52 9.08 5.82
C GLN A 2 9.23 7.80 5.37
N MET A 3 9.09 7.48 4.09
CA MET A 3 9.81 6.36 3.49
C MET A 3 11.14 6.88 2.91
N ILE A 4 12.23 6.15 3.15
CA ILE A 4 13.56 6.52 2.67
C ILE A 4 14.22 5.35 1.93
N PHE A 5 15.05 5.66 0.92
CA PHE A 5 15.90 4.69 0.26
C PHE A 5 17.31 4.77 0.82
N ARG A 6 17.96 3.61 0.96
CA ARG A 6 19.38 3.57 1.31
C ARG A 6 20.23 4.20 0.21
N ASP A 7 21.36 4.79 0.59
CA ASP A 7 22.27 5.49 -0.35
C ASP A 7 22.65 4.61 -1.55
N CYS A 8 22.88 3.34 -1.34
CA CYS A 8 23.22 2.40 -2.42
C CYS A 8 22.10 2.18 -3.44
N ASN A 9 20.85 2.50 -3.07
CA ASN A 9 19.68 2.32 -3.95
C ASN A 9 19.21 3.62 -4.59
N GLN A 10 19.67 4.78 -4.13
CA GLN A 10 19.21 6.08 -4.63
C GLN A 10 19.56 6.29 -6.10
N GLY A 11 20.75 5.86 -6.53
CA GLY A 11 21.17 5.93 -7.92
C GLY A 11 20.33 5.12 -8.90
N ALA A 12 19.68 4.05 -8.42
CA ALA A 12 18.76 3.25 -9.22
C ALA A 12 17.42 3.96 -9.48
N ILE A 13 17.10 5.00 -8.69
CA ILE A 13 15.83 5.76 -8.76
C ILE A 13 16.02 7.08 -9.50
N PHE A 14 17.16 7.76 -9.31
CA PHE A 14 17.43 9.07 -9.88
C PHE A 14 17.33 9.07 -11.41
N ASN A 15 16.53 9.96 -11.96
CA ASN A 15 16.25 10.08 -13.40
C ASN A 15 15.71 8.80 -14.05
N LYS A 16 15.07 7.92 -13.28
CA LYS A 16 14.50 6.68 -13.80
C LYS A 16 12.98 6.74 -13.82
N LYS A 17 12.40 6.03 -14.77
CA LYS A 17 10.97 5.71 -14.77
C LYS A 17 10.77 4.46 -13.92
N VAL A 18 9.94 4.57 -12.90
CA VAL A 18 9.75 3.53 -11.89
C VAL A 18 8.37 2.92 -12.03
N LEU A 19 8.31 1.60 -12.12
CA LEU A 19 7.07 0.84 -11.95
C LEU A 19 6.99 0.37 -10.49
N LEU A 20 5.96 0.80 -9.78
CA LEU A 20 5.76 0.43 -8.40
C LEU A 20 4.94 -0.86 -8.32
N LEU A 21 5.55 -1.91 -7.79
CA LEU A 21 4.91 -3.22 -7.61
C LEU A 21 4.66 -3.46 -6.14
N VAL A 22 3.43 -3.80 -5.79
CA VAL A 22 3.03 -4.13 -4.41
C VAL A 22 2.10 -5.34 -4.40
N ALA A 23 2.04 -6.04 -3.28
CA ALA A 23 1.15 -7.18 -3.12
C ALA A 23 -0.31 -6.73 -3.02
N SER A 24 -0.59 -5.76 -2.15
CA SER A 24 -1.96 -5.29 -1.92
C SER A 24 -2.01 -3.79 -1.63
N ILE A 25 -3.09 -3.17 -2.07
CA ILE A 25 -3.38 -1.77 -1.81
C ILE A 25 -4.76 -1.69 -1.14
N THR A 26 -4.81 -1.11 0.04
CA THR A 26 -6.05 -0.92 0.80
C THR A 26 -6.54 0.52 0.70
N THR A 27 -5.99 1.43 1.51
CA THR A 27 -6.32 2.86 1.48
C THR A 27 -5.48 3.66 0.48
N GLY A 28 -4.34 3.14 0.09
CA GLY A 28 -3.36 3.83 -0.76
C GLY A 28 -2.33 4.65 -0.01
N ASP A 29 -2.34 4.66 1.32
CA ASP A 29 -1.41 5.48 2.12
C ASP A 29 0.05 5.06 1.93
N THR A 30 0.33 3.76 1.92
CA THR A 30 1.68 3.24 1.65
C THR A 30 2.14 3.62 0.25
N ILE A 31 1.24 3.60 -0.72
CA ILE A 31 1.53 4.00 -2.10
C ILE A 31 1.88 5.48 -2.16
N ARG A 32 1.10 6.35 -1.51
CA ARG A 32 1.39 7.79 -1.46
C ARG A 32 2.78 8.07 -0.89
N ARG A 33 3.14 7.40 0.20
CA ARG A 33 4.48 7.52 0.79
C ARG A 33 5.57 7.04 -0.17
N SER A 34 5.32 5.96 -0.92
CA SER A 34 6.25 5.46 -1.93
C SER A 34 6.41 6.46 -3.08
N LEU A 35 5.31 7.07 -3.54
CA LEU A 35 5.35 8.11 -4.58
C LEU A 35 6.15 9.33 -4.14
N GLU A 36 5.94 9.79 -2.92
CA GLU A 36 6.68 10.90 -2.32
C GLU A 36 8.18 10.58 -2.24
N ALA A 37 8.54 9.37 -1.80
CA ALA A 37 9.94 8.95 -1.70
C ALA A 37 10.61 8.88 -3.08
N ILE A 38 9.96 8.29 -4.07
CA ILE A 38 10.49 8.20 -5.44
C ILE A 38 10.70 9.59 -6.01
N LYS A 39 9.73 10.49 -5.84
CA LYS A 39 9.85 11.87 -6.29
C LYS A 39 10.97 12.61 -5.59
N TYR A 40 11.10 12.44 -4.28
CA TYR A 40 12.18 13.05 -3.49
C TYR A 40 13.57 12.67 -4.00
N TYR A 41 13.76 11.42 -4.39
CA TYR A 41 15.04 10.92 -4.92
C TYR A 41 15.19 11.09 -6.44
N GLY A 42 14.32 11.88 -7.07
CA GLY A 42 14.44 12.27 -8.47
C GLY A 42 13.94 11.23 -9.48
N GLY A 43 13.17 10.26 -9.05
CA GLY A 43 12.51 9.29 -9.93
C GLY A 43 11.14 9.77 -10.40
N GLU A 44 10.63 9.12 -11.45
CA GLU A 44 9.29 9.33 -11.99
C GLU A 44 8.52 8.02 -11.94
N VAL A 45 7.33 8.04 -11.33
CA VAL A 45 6.46 6.85 -11.30
C VAL A 45 5.70 6.75 -12.61
N ASN A 46 5.95 5.66 -13.32
CA ASN A 46 5.34 5.39 -14.62
C ASN A 46 4.07 4.53 -14.51
N GLY A 47 3.85 3.88 -13.40
CA GLY A 47 2.67 3.08 -13.14
C GLY A 47 2.70 2.39 -11.79
N ILE A 48 1.56 1.88 -11.39
CA ILE A 48 1.37 1.13 -10.14
C ILE A 48 0.70 -0.19 -10.50
N SER A 49 1.23 -1.30 -10.01
CA SER A 49 0.64 -2.63 -10.20
C SER A 49 0.59 -3.39 -8.87
N ALA A 50 -0.50 -4.10 -8.67
CA ALA A 50 -0.74 -4.89 -7.46
C ALA A 50 -1.41 -6.23 -7.80
N ILE A 51 -1.31 -7.19 -6.91
CA ILE A 51 -2.10 -8.42 -7.01
C ILE A 51 -3.56 -8.09 -6.65
N PHE A 52 -3.77 -7.38 -5.56
CA PHE A 52 -5.08 -6.89 -5.12
C PHE A 52 -5.05 -5.38 -4.88
N SER A 53 -6.09 -4.68 -5.33
CA SER A 53 -6.28 -3.27 -4.98
C SER A 53 -7.73 -2.95 -4.70
N ALA A 54 -7.97 -2.27 -3.58
CA ALA A 54 -9.29 -1.73 -3.22
C ALA A 54 -9.57 -0.35 -3.86
N VAL A 55 -8.57 0.25 -4.50
CA VAL A 55 -8.67 1.57 -5.16
C VAL A 55 -8.26 1.47 -6.62
N ASP A 56 -8.84 2.32 -7.46
CA ASP A 56 -8.58 2.33 -8.90
C ASP A 56 -7.43 3.25 -9.28
N GLU A 57 -7.16 4.26 -8.47
CA GLU A 57 -6.05 5.21 -8.67
C GLU A 57 -5.54 5.75 -7.34
N VAL A 58 -4.30 6.20 -7.35
CA VAL A 58 -3.67 6.90 -6.23
C VAL A 58 -2.97 8.15 -6.79
N ASP A 59 -3.34 9.33 -6.28
CA ASP A 59 -2.80 10.62 -6.69
C ASP A 59 -2.80 10.82 -8.22
N GLY A 60 -3.88 10.40 -8.88
CA GLY A 60 -4.06 10.52 -10.32
C GLY A 60 -3.35 9.45 -11.16
N ILE A 61 -2.63 8.53 -10.52
CA ILE A 61 -1.94 7.42 -11.21
C ILE A 61 -2.82 6.18 -11.13
N LYS A 62 -3.14 5.62 -12.29
CA LYS A 62 -3.98 4.42 -12.38
C LYS A 62 -3.27 3.22 -11.76
N VAL A 63 -4.03 2.42 -11.00
CA VAL A 63 -3.58 1.16 -10.43
C VAL A 63 -4.06 0.01 -11.31
N TYR A 64 -3.12 -0.83 -11.74
CA TYR A 64 -3.41 -2.08 -12.43
C TYR A 64 -3.35 -3.22 -11.44
N SER A 65 -4.41 -4.00 -11.30
CA SER A 65 -4.46 -5.12 -10.37
C SER A 65 -5.15 -6.33 -10.98
N ILE A 66 -4.76 -7.53 -10.52
CA ILE A 66 -5.38 -8.79 -10.92
C ILE A 66 -6.76 -8.91 -10.27
N PHE A 67 -6.83 -8.62 -8.97
CA PHE A 67 -8.08 -8.64 -8.21
C PHE A 67 -8.43 -7.22 -7.72
N ARG A 68 -9.71 -6.91 -7.74
CA ARG A 68 -10.27 -5.66 -7.24
C ARG A 68 -11.27 -5.93 -6.14
N LYS A 69 -11.76 -4.87 -5.50
CA LYS A 69 -12.77 -4.95 -4.44
C LYS A 69 -14.02 -5.72 -4.86
N LYS A 70 -14.42 -5.62 -6.14
CA LYS A 70 -15.56 -6.35 -6.70
C LYS A 70 -15.39 -7.88 -6.65
N ASP A 71 -14.16 -8.37 -6.68
CA ASP A 71 -13.84 -9.80 -6.63
C ASP A 71 -13.87 -10.34 -5.19
N LEU A 72 -13.84 -9.46 -4.20
CA LEU A 72 -13.91 -9.77 -2.77
C LEU A 72 -15.05 -8.97 -2.13
N PRO A 73 -16.32 -9.36 -2.33
CA PRO A 73 -17.49 -8.57 -1.93
C PRO A 73 -17.58 -8.28 -0.43
N ASP A 74 -17.01 -9.17 0.40
CA ASP A 74 -17.01 -9.01 1.85
C ASP A 74 -15.79 -8.23 2.37
N TYR A 75 -14.91 -7.79 1.47
CA TYR A 75 -13.73 -7.03 1.85
C TYR A 75 -14.12 -5.65 2.36
N GLN A 76 -13.59 -5.30 3.54
CA GLN A 76 -13.78 -3.98 4.16
C GLN A 76 -12.46 -3.51 4.76
N SER A 77 -12.19 -2.23 4.60
CA SER A 77 -11.03 -1.56 5.17
C SER A 77 -11.46 -0.22 5.75
N TYR A 78 -10.98 0.11 6.94
CA TYR A 78 -11.37 1.32 7.66
C TYR A 78 -10.13 2.07 8.12
N ASN A 79 -10.25 3.39 8.18
CA ASN A 79 -9.29 4.20 8.92
C ASN A 79 -9.42 3.91 10.42
N THR A 80 -8.33 4.14 11.17
CA THR A 80 -8.26 3.85 12.61
C THR A 80 -9.42 4.47 13.40
N ASN A 81 -9.83 5.68 13.04
CA ASN A 81 -10.89 6.41 13.75
C ASN A 81 -12.31 6.03 13.31
N GLU A 82 -12.46 5.27 12.25
CA GLU A 82 -13.75 4.95 11.63
C GLU A 82 -14.11 3.46 11.71
N CYS A 83 -13.29 2.67 12.36
CA CYS A 83 -13.47 1.22 12.42
C CYS A 83 -14.67 0.85 13.33
N PRO A 84 -15.74 0.25 12.76
CA PRO A 84 -16.91 -0.16 13.54
C PRO A 84 -16.59 -1.26 14.56
N LEU A 85 -15.63 -2.14 14.24
CA LEU A 85 -15.18 -3.18 15.16
C LEU A 85 -14.50 -2.58 16.41
N CYS A 86 -13.66 -1.56 16.20
CA CYS A 86 -13.04 -0.85 17.32
C CYS A 86 -14.06 -0.13 18.18
N ARG A 87 -15.10 0.44 17.57
CA ARG A 87 -16.18 1.14 18.31
C ARG A 87 -17.00 0.19 19.16
N THR A 88 -17.19 -1.05 18.72
CA THR A 88 -17.91 -2.07 19.51
C THR A 88 -17.04 -2.75 20.56
N GLY A 89 -15.77 -2.35 20.69
CA GLY A 89 -14.84 -2.89 21.68
C GLY A 89 -14.29 -4.27 21.32
N GLN A 90 -14.41 -4.69 20.06
CA GLN A 90 -13.84 -5.97 19.61
C GLN A 90 -12.32 -5.91 19.65
N LYS A 91 -11.72 -6.83 20.40
CA LYS A 91 -10.26 -6.93 20.54
C LYS A 91 -9.68 -7.85 19.50
N LEU A 92 -8.41 -7.63 19.15
CA LEU A 92 -7.65 -8.54 18.32
C LEU A 92 -7.21 -9.75 19.15
N ASP A 93 -7.26 -10.93 18.54
CA ASP A 93 -6.84 -12.18 19.18
C ASP A 93 -5.41 -12.54 18.82
N ALA A 94 -4.97 -12.16 17.64
CA ALA A 94 -3.65 -12.52 17.12
C ALA A 94 -3.16 -11.54 16.05
N ILE A 95 -1.86 -11.52 15.86
CA ILE A 95 -1.18 -10.86 14.75
C ILE A 95 -0.68 -11.93 13.79
N VAL A 96 -0.99 -11.80 12.52
CA VAL A 96 -0.60 -12.75 11.47
C VAL A 96 0.42 -12.12 10.53
N ASN A 97 1.43 -12.87 10.15
CA ASN A 97 2.41 -12.48 9.13
C ASN A 97 2.83 -13.69 8.27
N GLY A 98 3.81 -13.50 7.39
CA GLY A 98 4.28 -14.55 6.48
C GLY A 98 4.89 -15.78 7.16
N TYR A 99 5.21 -15.71 8.44
CA TYR A 99 5.80 -16.81 9.22
C TYR A 99 4.79 -17.54 10.10
N GLY A 100 3.55 -17.06 10.16
CA GLY A 100 2.51 -17.64 10.98
C GLY A 100 1.75 -16.60 11.79
N TYR A 101 1.31 -16.96 12.99
CA TYR A 101 0.58 -16.05 13.86
C TYR A 101 1.11 -16.08 15.28
N MET A 102 0.90 -14.98 15.97
CA MET A 102 1.22 -14.82 17.39
C MET A 102 -0.04 -14.33 18.11
N LYS A 103 -0.46 -15.06 19.13
CA LYS A 103 -1.58 -14.61 20.00
C LYS A 103 -1.15 -13.39 20.80
N ILE A 104 -2.09 -12.48 20.98
CA ILE A 104 -1.88 -11.28 21.78
C ILE A 104 -2.44 -11.50 23.19
#